data_d0eeaee56d3855f329e0d56b3274f31d
#
_entry.id   d0eeaee56d3855f329e0d56b3274f31d
#
_cell.length_a   1.000
_cell.length_b   1.000
_cell.length_c   1.000
_cell.angle_alpha   90.00
_cell.angle_beta   90.00
_cell.angle_gamma   90.00
#
_symmetry.space_group_name_H-M   'P 1'
#
loop_
_entity.id
_entity.type
_entity.pdbx_description
1 polymer ?
#
loop_
_entity_poly.entity_id
_entity_poly.type
_entity_poly.pdbx_seq_one_letter_code
_entity_poly.pdbx_strand_id
1 'polypeptide(L)'
;SVTPNPCLAPLKEGPFYCMVLYPGEMGTAGGLVIDTHARVLKQDGQPIAGLYACGNVTTALLPTYPGPGSTLGPAMTFGYLAAKDITGTNF
;
A
#
# COMPACT_ATOMS: atom_id res chain seq x y z
N SER A 1 0.16 27.31 -17.79
CA SER A 1 -0.26 25.97 -18.18
C SER A 1 -0.19 25.79 -19.70
N VAL A 2 0.13 24.60 -20.16
CA VAL A 2 0.19 24.27 -21.59
C VAL A 2 -1.19 23.79 -22.03
N THR A 3 -1.70 24.39 -23.13
CA THR A 3 -2.97 23.97 -23.75
C THR A 3 -2.67 23.03 -24.93
N PRO A 4 -3.50 21.98 -25.19
CA PRO A 4 -4.77 21.61 -24.52
C PRO A 4 -4.58 20.78 -23.24
N ASN A 5 -3.38 20.31 -22.95
CA ASN A 5 -3.09 19.46 -21.79
C ASN A 5 -1.88 20.00 -21.01
N PRO A 6 -2.03 20.37 -19.73
CA PRO A 6 -0.93 20.90 -18.93
C PRO A 6 0.20 19.88 -18.67
N CYS A 7 -0.04 18.59 -18.89
CA CYS A 7 0.96 17.53 -18.74
C CYS A 7 1.77 17.28 -20.04
N LEU A 8 1.40 17.89 -21.16
CA LEU A 8 2.05 17.73 -22.47
C LEU A 8 2.72 19.04 -22.87
N ALA A 9 3.99 19.19 -22.55
CA ALA A 9 4.81 20.31 -22.99
C ALA A 9 5.90 19.82 -23.94
N PRO A 10 6.23 20.61 -25.01
CA PRO A 10 7.35 20.26 -25.88
C PRO A 10 8.68 20.42 -25.15
N LEU A 11 9.61 19.52 -25.38
CA LEU A 11 10.99 19.62 -24.93
C LEU A 11 11.75 20.49 -25.94
N LYS A 12 12.07 21.74 -25.56
CA LYS A 12 12.63 22.73 -26.47
C LYS A 12 14.10 23.06 -26.22
N GLU A 13 14.54 22.96 -25.00
CA GLU A 13 15.87 23.41 -24.57
C GLU A 13 16.64 22.25 -23.93
N GLY A 14 17.86 21.99 -24.44
CA GLY A 14 18.76 20.98 -23.90
C GLY A 14 19.67 21.52 -22.78
N PRO A 15 20.41 20.61 -22.13
CA PRO A 15 20.63 19.20 -22.48
C PRO A 15 19.46 18.29 -22.10
N PHE A 16 19.23 17.23 -22.89
CA PHE A 16 18.22 16.22 -22.62
C PHE A 16 18.87 14.98 -22.04
N TYR A 17 18.12 14.30 -21.14
CA TYR A 17 18.54 13.06 -20.51
C TYR A 17 17.54 11.96 -20.85
N CYS A 18 18.03 10.77 -21.11
CA CYS A 18 17.23 9.61 -21.46
C CYS A 18 17.53 8.45 -20.52
N MET A 19 16.49 7.80 -20.02
CA MET A 19 16.62 6.55 -19.28
C MET A 19 15.62 5.52 -19.81
N VAL A 20 16.01 4.26 -19.77
CA VAL A 20 15.12 3.16 -20.10
C VAL A 20 14.27 2.84 -18.89
N LEU A 21 12.93 2.81 -19.09
CA LEU A 21 11.98 2.44 -18.06
C LEU A 21 11.38 1.07 -18.37
N TYR A 22 11.31 0.23 -17.36
CA TYR A 22 10.66 -1.07 -17.43
C TYR A 22 9.41 -1.05 -16.55
N PRO A 23 8.34 -1.79 -16.92
CA PRO A 23 7.19 -1.95 -16.05
C PRO A 23 7.61 -2.67 -14.76
N GLY A 24 7.07 -2.21 -13.66
CA GLY A 24 7.32 -2.77 -12.33
C GLY A 24 6.11 -2.57 -11.43
N GLU A 25 6.12 -3.18 -10.27
CA GLU A 25 5.02 -3.15 -9.32
C GLU A 25 5.47 -2.62 -7.96
N MET A 26 4.60 -1.83 -7.32
CA MET A 26 4.80 -1.36 -5.94
C MET A 26 4.34 -2.39 -4.91
N GLY A 27 3.50 -3.33 -5.33
CA GLY A 27 2.94 -4.39 -4.51
C GLY A 27 1.72 -5.03 -5.17
N THR A 28 1.25 -6.13 -4.59
CA THR A 28 0.09 -6.86 -5.08
C THR A 28 -1.19 -6.30 -4.47
N ALA A 29 -2.27 -6.18 -5.26
CA ALA A 29 -3.57 -5.75 -4.77
C ALA A 29 -4.32 -6.85 -4.00
N GLY A 30 -3.96 -8.13 -4.18
CA GLY A 30 -4.49 -9.26 -3.44
C GLY A 30 -3.59 -9.66 -2.26
N GLY A 31 -4.13 -10.41 -1.31
CA GLY A 31 -3.35 -10.87 -0.15
C GLY A 31 -4.24 -11.40 0.96
N LEU A 32 -3.64 -11.54 2.15
CA LEU A 32 -4.34 -11.99 3.35
C LEU A 32 -5.38 -10.97 3.79
N VAL A 33 -6.59 -11.43 4.04
CA VAL A 33 -7.64 -10.59 4.62
C VAL A 33 -7.40 -10.44 6.10
N ILE A 34 -7.41 -9.19 6.59
CA ILE A 34 -7.18 -8.87 8.00
C ILE A 34 -8.34 -8.04 8.55
N ASP A 35 -8.51 -8.08 9.87
CA ASP A 35 -9.42 -7.21 10.60
C ASP A 35 -8.73 -5.90 11.06
N THR A 36 -9.46 -5.08 11.80
CA THR A 36 -8.96 -3.79 12.34
C THR A 36 -7.83 -3.94 13.38
N HIS A 37 -7.57 -5.14 13.86
CA HIS A 37 -6.47 -5.48 14.76
C HIS A 37 -5.31 -6.17 14.05
N ALA A 38 -5.34 -6.18 12.71
CA ALA A 38 -4.36 -6.84 11.84
C ALA A 38 -4.32 -8.38 11.99
N ARG A 39 -5.36 -9.00 12.57
CA ARG A 39 -5.49 -10.46 12.67
C ARG A 39 -5.92 -11.02 11.33
N VAL A 40 -5.27 -12.09 10.88
CA VAL A 40 -5.63 -12.76 9.63
C VAL A 40 -6.94 -13.52 9.80
N LEU A 41 -7.85 -13.34 8.85
CA LEU A 41 -9.17 -13.96 8.86
C LEU A 41 -9.22 -15.22 8.00
N LYS A 42 -9.97 -16.21 8.48
CA LYS A 42 -10.38 -17.37 7.68
C LYS A 42 -11.48 -16.98 6.68
N GLN A 43 -11.84 -17.91 5.79
CA GLN A 43 -12.93 -17.71 4.84
C GLN A 43 -14.31 -17.47 5.51
N ASP A 44 -14.51 -17.99 6.72
CA ASP A 44 -15.72 -17.79 7.52
C ASP A 44 -15.74 -16.43 8.26
N GLY A 45 -14.69 -15.61 8.11
CA GLY A 45 -14.55 -14.31 8.76
C GLY A 45 -14.01 -14.36 10.18
N GLN A 46 -13.69 -15.53 10.73
CA GLN A 46 -13.12 -15.66 12.06
C GLN A 46 -11.60 -15.49 12.03
N PRO A 47 -11.00 -14.82 13.03
CA PRO A 47 -9.55 -14.69 13.08
C PRO A 47 -8.86 -16.03 13.33
N ILE A 48 -7.68 -16.18 12.70
CA ILE A 48 -6.75 -17.27 13.00
C ILE A 48 -5.96 -16.86 14.25
N ALA A 49 -6.08 -17.64 15.32
CA ALA A 49 -5.42 -17.34 16.59
C ALA A 49 -3.89 -17.23 16.41
N GLY A 50 -3.32 -16.12 16.89
CA GLY A 50 -1.88 -15.87 16.88
C GLY A 50 -1.29 -15.50 15.50
N LEU A 51 -2.12 -15.32 14.46
CA LEU A 51 -1.64 -14.95 13.14
C LEU A 51 -2.03 -13.50 12.79
N TYR A 52 -1.01 -12.70 12.54
CA TYR A 52 -1.13 -11.28 12.18
C TYR A 52 -0.44 -11.01 10.83
N ALA A 53 -0.92 -10.01 10.11
CA ALA A 53 -0.29 -9.56 8.87
C ALA A 53 -0.49 -8.06 8.67
N CYS A 54 0.50 -7.43 8.01
CA CYS A 54 0.40 -6.02 7.62
C CYS A 54 1.21 -5.75 6.35
N GLY A 55 0.96 -4.63 5.70
CA GLY A 55 1.67 -4.21 4.50
C GLY A 55 1.24 -4.97 3.24
N ASN A 56 2.15 -5.08 2.28
CA ASN A 56 1.86 -5.63 0.94
C ASN A 56 1.46 -7.11 0.90
N VAL A 57 1.62 -7.84 1.99
CA VAL A 57 1.16 -9.23 2.10
C VAL A 57 -0.36 -9.33 2.37
N THR A 58 -0.97 -8.22 2.77
CA THR A 58 -2.42 -8.14 3.02
C THR A 58 -3.18 -7.67 1.79
N THR A 59 -4.48 -7.94 1.75
CA THR A 59 -5.37 -7.38 0.73
C THR A 59 -5.27 -5.85 0.74
N ALA A 60 -5.19 -5.25 -0.44
CA ALA A 60 -5.06 -3.81 -0.58
C ALA A 60 -6.21 -3.07 0.12
N LEU A 61 -5.86 -2.11 0.97
CA LEU A 61 -6.84 -1.25 1.65
C LEU A 61 -7.53 -0.31 0.66
N LEU A 62 -6.81 0.10 -0.39
CA LEU A 62 -7.29 1.02 -1.41
C LEU A 62 -7.38 0.30 -2.76
N PRO A 63 -8.43 0.57 -3.56
CA PRO A 63 -8.64 -0.10 -4.84
C PRO A 63 -7.59 0.26 -5.89
N THR A 64 -6.90 1.39 -5.71
CA THR A 64 -5.84 1.89 -6.60
C THR A 64 -4.67 2.41 -5.77
N TYR A 65 -3.54 2.66 -6.43
CA TYR A 65 -2.39 3.30 -5.80
C TYR A 65 -2.51 4.84 -5.90
N PRO A 66 -2.99 5.53 -4.86
CA PRO A 66 -3.25 6.97 -4.94
C PRO A 66 -2.00 7.85 -4.86
N GLY A 67 -0.85 7.28 -4.47
CA GLY A 67 0.40 8.03 -4.41
C GLY A 67 1.32 7.65 -3.25
N PRO A 68 2.36 8.44 -2.99
CA PRO A 68 3.32 8.20 -1.92
C PRO A 68 2.66 7.99 -0.56
N GLY A 69 3.15 7.03 0.20
CA GLY A 69 2.63 6.69 1.54
C GLY A 69 1.50 5.67 1.55
N SER A 70 0.87 5.36 0.42
CA SER A 70 -0.23 4.39 0.34
C SER A 70 0.18 2.96 0.62
N THR A 71 1.46 2.64 0.56
CA THR A 71 2.02 1.34 0.95
C THR A 71 2.54 1.38 2.40
N LEU A 72 3.39 2.34 2.73
CA LEU A 72 4.01 2.46 4.05
C LEU A 72 3.02 2.89 5.13
N GLY A 73 2.06 3.73 4.82
CA GLY A 73 1.04 4.19 5.75
C GLY A 73 0.26 3.02 6.36
N PRO A 74 -0.43 2.21 5.56
CA PRO A 74 -1.12 1.01 6.06
C PRO A 74 -0.18 0.01 6.72
N ALA A 75 1.03 -0.23 6.17
CA ALA A 75 1.98 -1.16 6.75
C ALA A 75 2.36 -0.79 8.19
N MET A 76 2.68 0.47 8.43
CA MET A 76 3.05 0.98 9.76
C MET A 76 1.85 1.01 10.71
N THR A 77 0.69 1.45 10.23
CA THR A 77 -0.55 1.52 11.03
C THR A 77 -0.97 0.13 11.51
N PHE A 78 -1.09 -0.84 10.60
CA PHE A 78 -1.50 -2.19 10.97
C PHE A 78 -0.43 -2.94 11.74
N GLY A 79 0.86 -2.67 11.51
CA GLY A 79 1.95 -3.19 12.35
C GLY A 79 1.83 -2.71 13.80
N TYR A 80 1.52 -1.43 14.00
CA TYR A 80 1.26 -0.87 15.32
C TYR A 80 0.02 -1.49 15.98
N LEU A 81 -1.09 -1.63 15.24
CA LEU A 81 -2.32 -2.24 15.74
C LEU A 81 -2.11 -3.71 16.12
N ALA A 82 -1.36 -4.47 15.33
CA ALA A 82 -0.97 -5.83 15.64
C ALA A 82 -0.20 -5.91 16.97
N ALA A 83 0.79 -5.06 17.15
CA ALA A 83 1.58 -5.00 18.38
C ALA A 83 0.71 -4.67 19.60
N LYS A 84 -0.23 -3.75 19.46
CA LYS A 84 -1.21 -3.43 20.53
C LYS A 84 -2.05 -4.64 20.90
N ASP A 85 -2.60 -5.34 19.91
CA ASP A 85 -3.46 -6.50 20.16
C ASP A 85 -2.67 -7.65 20.82
N ILE A 86 -1.46 -7.92 20.35
CA ILE A 86 -0.57 -8.95 20.90
C ILE A 86 -0.22 -8.67 22.37
N THR A 87 0.06 -7.41 22.70
CA THR A 87 0.46 -7.02 24.06
C THR A 87 -0.71 -6.75 25.00
N GLY A 88 -1.94 -6.73 24.48
CA GLY A 88 -3.14 -6.36 25.25
C GLY A 88 -3.13 -4.90 25.73
N THR A 89 -2.34 -4.04 25.09
CA THR A 89 -2.18 -2.63 25.50
C THR A 89 -3.29 -1.77 24.91
N ASN A 90 -4.07 -1.12 25.75
CA ASN A 90 -5.03 -0.10 25.35
C ASN A 90 -4.39 1.28 25.57
N PHE A 91 -4.28 2.05 24.48
CA PHE A 91 -3.91 3.46 24.53
C PHE A 91 -5.12 4.33 24.25
#